data_ededc99ddcd453691d624479245327e8
#
_entry.id   ededc99ddcd453691d624479245327e8
#
_cell.length_a   1.000
_cell.length_b   1.000
_cell.length_c   1.000
_cell.angle_alpha   90.00
_cell.angle_beta   90.00
_cell.angle_gamma   90.00
#
_symmetry.space_group_name_H-M   'P 1'
#
loop_
_entity.id
_entity.type
_entity.pdbx_description
1 polymer ?
#
loop_
_entity_poly.entity_id
_entity_poly.type
_entity_poly.pdbx_seq_one_letter_code
_entity_poly.pdbx_strand_id
1 'polypeptide(L)'
;MKKYTFSYFIIISFLASCASTSNIGPQYQSNSSNSAKSVPENIEPFDVAISLFDPGISNQDSYGEDGIWPELRRSEAMYMAVQLRDVLAKTQRYGAVRVTPDNYSSADLYITAKIIKSNGEDVALQVKVSDSTGKTWVSKKYSHRVKPIAFNNPRNKDSNGKLKIDPYKDIYLKISSDIIKYMKRNIKPEKADTINIVTEIRYAQNYSPAAFSDILSKRNNLYKLNGKPDKDDPMMKRVQSIKYRDQMFIDNMQTHYDGFSSNMTSSYKVWQEQSFAESKAAREAASAAFWQGVAGAVIVAATVAAAGDCDSAACARNTGAVGGAVAGAFFNESFQNSKEAKVHRDALNEIASSLDSTLSPSVIEMEDRTVTLTGTITEQSNQWRAVLLEIFQAETQVTKPLL
;
A
#
# COMPACT_ATOMS: atom_id res chain seq x y z
N MET A 1 42.62 -18.92 -75.52
CA MET A 1 41.28 -18.36 -75.32
C MET A 1 40.73 -18.95 -74.03
N LYS A 2 40.77 -18.19 -72.94
CA LYS A 2 40.31 -18.61 -71.59
C LYS A 2 38.93 -18.06 -71.36
N LYS A 3 37.96 -18.94 -71.08
CA LYS A 3 36.57 -18.64 -70.74
C LYS A 3 36.52 -18.40 -69.21
N TYR A 4 36.11 -17.20 -68.80
CA TYR A 4 35.79 -16.91 -67.40
C TYR A 4 34.30 -17.12 -67.16
N THR A 5 34.00 -18.09 -66.33
CA THR A 5 32.63 -18.31 -65.76
C THR A 5 32.49 -17.50 -64.51
N PHE A 6 31.61 -16.50 -64.54
CA PHE A 6 31.27 -15.63 -63.41
C PHE A 6 30.19 -16.37 -62.56
N SER A 7 30.58 -16.82 -61.36
CA SER A 7 29.66 -17.45 -60.43
C SER A 7 29.03 -16.40 -59.56
N TYR A 8 27.70 -16.18 -59.74
CA TYR A 8 26.91 -15.31 -58.87
C TYR A 8 26.61 -16.02 -57.56
N PHE A 9 27.19 -15.55 -56.46
CA PHE A 9 26.84 -15.95 -55.10
C PHE A 9 25.69 -15.09 -54.62
N ILE A 10 24.47 -15.64 -54.58
CA ILE A 10 23.29 -14.98 -54.00
C ILE A 10 23.39 -15.18 -52.49
N ILE A 11 23.73 -14.09 -51.75
CA ILE A 11 23.64 -14.03 -50.30
C ILE A 11 22.17 -13.77 -49.93
N ILE A 12 21.45 -14.82 -49.51
CA ILE A 12 20.13 -14.69 -48.92
C ILE A 12 20.35 -14.30 -47.44
N SER A 13 20.19 -12.98 -47.16
CA SER A 13 20.13 -12.47 -45.78
C SER A 13 18.82 -12.90 -45.15
N PHE A 14 18.85 -13.90 -44.29
CA PHE A 14 17.73 -14.19 -43.38
C PHE A 14 17.62 -13.08 -42.35
N LEU A 15 16.66 -12.20 -42.52
CA LEU A 15 16.19 -11.31 -41.48
C LEU A 15 15.40 -12.14 -40.48
N ALA A 16 16.09 -12.59 -39.43
CA ALA A 16 15.45 -13.14 -38.24
C ALA A 16 14.74 -11.97 -37.52
N SER A 17 13.48 -11.71 -37.89
CA SER A 17 12.58 -10.84 -37.14
C SER A 17 12.29 -11.52 -35.82
N CYS A 18 12.95 -11.08 -34.74
CA CYS A 18 12.50 -11.38 -33.39
C CYS A 18 11.14 -10.69 -33.17
N ALA A 19 10.07 -11.38 -33.47
CA ALA A 19 8.75 -11.02 -32.98
C ALA A 19 8.75 -11.25 -31.47
N SER A 20 8.99 -10.19 -30.70
CA SER A 20 8.68 -10.20 -29.27
C SER A 20 7.15 -10.24 -29.14
N THR A 21 6.61 -11.44 -28.94
CA THR A 21 5.25 -11.62 -28.50
C THR A 21 5.15 -11.01 -27.09
N SER A 22 4.63 -9.79 -27.01
CA SER A 22 4.17 -9.25 -25.75
C SER A 22 3.02 -10.12 -25.26
N ASN A 23 3.29 -10.96 -24.27
CA ASN A 23 2.26 -11.73 -23.59
C ASN A 23 1.35 -10.74 -22.85
N ILE A 24 0.23 -10.38 -23.51
CA ILE A 24 -0.87 -9.64 -22.92
C ILE A 24 -1.69 -10.68 -22.13
N GLY A 25 -1.36 -10.84 -20.87
CA GLY A 25 -2.05 -11.72 -19.94
C GLY A 25 -1.34 -11.71 -18.59
N PRO A 26 -2.02 -12.03 -17.49
CA PRO A 26 -1.37 -12.15 -16.20
C PRO A 26 -0.22 -13.15 -16.34
N GLN A 27 1.00 -12.66 -16.20
CA GLN A 27 2.17 -13.53 -16.24
C GLN A 27 2.16 -14.38 -14.97
N TYR A 28 1.72 -15.61 -15.14
CA TYR A 28 2.01 -16.66 -14.20
C TYR A 28 3.52 -16.90 -14.29
N GLN A 29 4.29 -16.35 -13.34
CA GLN A 29 5.70 -16.69 -13.24
C GLN A 29 5.81 -18.14 -12.80
N SER A 30 6.02 -19.01 -13.76
CA SER A 30 6.42 -20.37 -13.49
C SER A 30 7.73 -20.37 -12.71
N ASN A 31 7.73 -21.01 -11.56
CA ASN A 31 8.83 -21.18 -10.65
C ASN A 31 10.12 -21.60 -11.34
N SER A 32 11.08 -20.68 -11.50
CA SER A 32 12.47 -21.05 -11.58
C SER A 32 13.02 -21.13 -10.14
N SER A 33 13.32 -22.35 -9.76
CA SER A 33 13.93 -22.77 -8.52
C SER A 33 15.10 -21.88 -8.09
N ASN A 34 14.96 -21.18 -6.93
CA ASN A 34 16.03 -21.09 -5.93
C ASN A 34 15.43 -20.72 -4.55
N SER A 35 15.35 -21.73 -3.72
CA SER A 35 15.40 -21.76 -2.23
C SER A 35 14.77 -20.61 -1.42
N ALA A 36 13.52 -20.24 -1.68
CA ALA A 36 12.65 -19.78 -0.63
C ALA A 36 11.85 -21.01 -0.15
N LYS A 37 12.01 -21.42 1.12
CA LYS A 37 11.21 -22.49 1.70
C LYS A 37 9.74 -22.15 1.51
N SER A 38 9.11 -22.85 0.56
CA SER A 38 7.75 -22.72 0.09
C SER A 38 6.73 -22.75 1.24
N VAL A 39 5.56 -22.14 1.02
CA VAL A 39 4.30 -22.55 1.63
C VAL A 39 4.25 -24.06 1.65
N PRO A 40 3.74 -24.73 2.71
CA PRO A 40 3.56 -26.18 2.69
C PRO A 40 2.90 -26.57 1.37
N GLU A 41 3.43 -27.56 0.69
CA GLU A 41 3.12 -27.97 -0.69
C GLU A 41 1.61 -28.24 -0.94
N ASN A 42 0.80 -28.27 0.14
CA ASN A 42 -0.62 -28.62 0.15
C ASN A 42 -1.54 -27.46 0.52
N ILE A 43 -1.07 -26.19 0.52
CA ILE A 43 -1.92 -25.02 0.82
C ILE A 43 -1.87 -24.11 -0.39
N GLU A 44 -3.06 -23.78 -0.95
CA GLU A 44 -3.18 -22.75 -1.98
C GLU A 44 -2.74 -21.40 -1.43
N PRO A 45 -1.88 -20.64 -2.15
CA PRO A 45 -1.39 -19.35 -1.69
C PRO A 45 -2.52 -18.36 -1.50
N PHE A 46 -2.58 -17.69 -0.35
CA PHE A 46 -3.59 -16.69 -0.04
C PHE A 46 -3.43 -15.42 -0.86
N ASP A 47 -4.52 -14.92 -1.40
CA ASP A 47 -4.61 -13.57 -1.96
C ASP A 47 -4.69 -12.55 -0.82
N VAL A 48 -3.96 -11.43 -0.98
CA VAL A 48 -3.83 -10.39 0.05
C VAL A 48 -4.32 -9.05 -0.48
N ALA A 49 -5.26 -8.43 0.22
CA ALA A 49 -5.69 -7.06 0.01
C ALA A 49 -5.08 -6.16 1.10
N ILE A 50 -4.38 -5.12 0.68
CA ILE A 50 -3.84 -4.08 1.54
C ILE A 50 -4.64 -2.81 1.27
N SER A 51 -5.49 -2.41 2.21
CA SER A 51 -6.20 -1.14 2.06
C SER A 51 -5.22 0.03 2.15
N LEU A 52 -5.53 1.12 1.46
CA LEU A 52 -4.83 2.37 1.70
C LEU A 52 -4.77 2.63 3.22
N PHE A 53 -3.61 3.06 3.70
CA PHE A 53 -3.44 3.28 5.13
C PHE A 53 -4.27 4.49 5.59
N ASP A 54 -4.75 4.47 6.82
CA ASP A 54 -5.27 5.67 7.48
C ASP A 54 -4.09 6.64 7.71
N PRO A 55 -4.12 7.86 7.15
CA PRO A 55 -3.05 8.83 7.33
C PRO A 55 -2.85 9.27 8.78
N GLY A 56 -3.81 8.99 9.67
CA GLY A 56 -3.73 9.36 11.07
C GLY A 56 -3.84 10.85 11.34
N ILE A 57 -4.50 11.58 10.44
CA ILE A 57 -4.78 13.01 10.58
C ILE A 57 -6.05 13.17 11.42
N SER A 58 -6.05 14.08 12.40
CA SER A 58 -7.26 14.47 13.11
C SER A 58 -8.07 15.47 12.26
N ASN A 59 -9.40 15.51 12.44
CA ASN A 59 -10.28 16.43 11.71
C ASN A 59 -10.03 17.94 11.99
N GLN A 60 -9.12 18.26 12.88
CA GLN A 60 -8.60 19.60 13.08
C GLN A 60 -7.33 19.73 12.25
N ASP A 61 -7.52 20.04 10.98
CA ASP A 61 -6.46 20.24 9.98
C ASP A 61 -5.72 21.57 10.22
N SER A 62 -5.18 21.80 11.40
CA SER A 62 -4.25 22.86 11.65
C SER A 62 -2.85 22.34 11.30
N TYR A 63 -2.39 22.74 10.12
CA TYR A 63 -1.02 22.63 9.70
C TYR A 63 -0.12 23.19 10.82
N GLY A 64 0.61 22.32 11.50
CA GLY A 64 1.68 22.73 12.41
C GLY A 64 1.44 22.58 13.90
N GLU A 65 0.24 22.43 14.43
CA GLU A 65 0.08 22.25 15.87
C GLU A 65 0.66 20.94 16.40
N ASP A 66 0.58 19.87 15.58
CA ASP A 66 1.13 18.54 15.89
C ASP A 66 2.41 18.18 15.10
N GLY A 67 2.98 19.12 14.33
CA GLY A 67 4.12 18.85 13.45
C GLY A 67 3.80 17.87 12.32
N ILE A 68 2.54 17.69 11.98
CA ILE A 68 2.08 16.85 10.88
C ILE A 68 1.86 17.72 9.66
N TRP A 69 2.41 17.28 8.52
CA TRP A 69 2.13 17.84 7.21
C TRP A 69 1.04 16.99 6.55
N PRO A 70 -0.22 17.47 6.46
CA PRO A 70 -1.36 16.64 6.06
C PRO A 70 -1.26 16.10 4.64
N GLU A 71 -0.78 16.91 3.67
CA GLU A 71 -0.64 16.49 2.27
C GLU A 71 0.38 15.37 2.15
N LEU A 72 1.53 15.52 2.79
CA LEU A 72 2.55 14.47 2.84
C LEU A 72 1.99 13.21 3.52
N ARG A 73 1.27 13.35 4.62
CA ARG A 73 0.73 12.22 5.37
C ARG A 73 -0.30 11.44 4.55
N ARG A 74 -1.14 12.11 3.74
CA ARG A 74 -2.03 11.45 2.77
C ARG A 74 -1.24 10.68 1.71
N SER A 75 -0.18 11.30 1.17
CA SER A 75 0.72 10.65 0.23
C SER A 75 1.45 9.45 0.83
N GLU A 76 1.91 9.56 2.07
CA GLU A 76 2.52 8.45 2.82
C GLU A 76 1.57 7.27 2.98
N ALA A 77 0.28 7.50 3.17
CA ALA A 77 -0.71 6.45 3.34
C ALA A 77 -0.77 5.51 2.13
N MET A 78 -0.72 6.04 0.91
CA MET A 78 -0.64 5.26 -0.32
C MET A 78 0.76 4.68 -0.52
N TYR A 79 1.80 5.49 -0.39
CA TYR A 79 3.18 5.06 -0.58
C TYR A 79 3.55 3.86 0.31
N MET A 80 3.24 3.95 1.61
CA MET A 80 3.55 2.88 2.57
C MET A 80 2.75 1.60 2.31
N ALA A 81 1.51 1.70 1.83
CA ALA A 81 0.72 0.54 1.42
C ALA A 81 1.39 -0.19 0.24
N VAL A 82 1.87 0.56 -0.77
CA VAL A 82 2.62 0.01 -1.91
C VAL A 82 3.95 -0.63 -1.45
N GLN A 83 4.70 0.02 -0.56
CA GLN A 83 5.94 -0.54 -0.04
C GLN A 83 5.71 -1.86 0.74
N LEU A 84 4.63 -1.94 1.53
CA LEU A 84 4.26 -3.18 2.20
C LEU A 84 3.85 -4.27 1.21
N ARG A 85 3.05 -3.94 0.18
CA ARG A 85 2.70 -4.86 -0.91
C ARG A 85 3.96 -5.47 -1.54
N ASP A 86 4.91 -4.63 -1.90
CA ASP A 86 6.14 -5.05 -2.56
C ASP A 86 7.01 -5.97 -1.68
N VAL A 87 7.06 -5.68 -0.38
CA VAL A 87 7.77 -6.56 0.57
C VAL A 87 7.08 -7.92 0.69
N LEU A 88 5.73 -7.96 0.76
CA LEU A 88 5.00 -9.22 0.83
C LEU A 88 5.12 -10.01 -0.47
N ALA A 89 4.94 -9.38 -1.62
CA ALA A 89 5.06 -10.02 -2.95
C ALA A 89 6.45 -10.65 -3.16
N LYS A 90 7.51 -9.95 -2.74
CA LYS A 90 8.90 -10.48 -2.82
C LYS A 90 9.13 -11.73 -2.00
N THR A 91 8.27 -12.05 -1.04
CA THR A 91 8.40 -13.30 -0.27
C THR A 91 7.98 -14.54 -1.07
N GLN A 92 7.21 -14.36 -2.15
CA GLN A 92 6.65 -15.45 -2.99
C GLN A 92 5.82 -16.47 -2.19
N ARG A 93 5.17 -16.03 -1.11
CA ARG A 93 4.38 -16.89 -0.20
C ARG A 93 2.88 -16.67 -0.33
N TYR A 94 2.49 -15.71 -1.12
CA TYR A 94 1.11 -15.30 -1.32
C TYR A 94 0.77 -15.50 -2.79
N GLY A 95 -0.51 -15.59 -3.09
CA GLY A 95 -1.04 -15.46 -4.44
C GLY A 95 -0.87 -14.03 -4.93
N ALA A 96 -1.94 -13.36 -5.26
CA ALA A 96 -1.90 -11.96 -5.59
C ALA A 96 -1.81 -11.10 -4.31
N VAL A 97 -0.92 -10.11 -4.33
CA VAL A 97 -0.83 -9.08 -3.28
C VAL A 97 -1.18 -7.74 -3.91
N ARG A 98 -2.30 -7.15 -3.51
CA ARG A 98 -2.88 -5.97 -4.14
C ARG A 98 -3.08 -4.84 -3.14
N VAL A 99 -2.84 -3.60 -3.56
CA VAL A 99 -3.34 -2.42 -2.85
C VAL A 99 -4.77 -2.17 -3.31
N THR A 100 -5.67 -1.90 -2.37
CA THR A 100 -7.08 -1.67 -2.64
C THR A 100 -7.54 -0.38 -1.97
N PRO A 101 -8.51 0.34 -2.54
CA PRO A 101 -9.03 1.56 -1.90
C PRO A 101 -9.69 1.26 -0.56
N ASP A 102 -10.26 0.07 -0.39
CA ASP A 102 -10.99 -0.36 0.79
C ASP A 102 -10.92 -1.90 1.00
N ASN A 103 -11.72 -2.41 1.94
CA ASN A 103 -11.76 -3.84 2.31
C ASN A 103 -12.88 -4.64 1.59
N TYR A 104 -13.49 -4.11 0.53
CA TYR A 104 -14.57 -4.81 -0.18
C TYR A 104 -14.07 -5.81 -1.22
N SER A 105 -12.83 -5.66 -1.65
CA SER A 105 -12.21 -6.57 -2.61
C SER A 105 -12.15 -7.99 -2.07
N SER A 106 -12.34 -8.98 -2.94
CA SER A 106 -12.21 -10.39 -2.57
C SER A 106 -10.75 -10.75 -2.30
N ALA A 107 -10.44 -11.09 -1.07
CA ALA A 107 -9.11 -11.56 -0.65
C ALA A 107 -9.22 -12.50 0.56
N ASP A 108 -8.21 -13.35 0.73
CA ASP A 108 -8.13 -14.27 1.86
C ASP A 108 -7.60 -13.58 3.11
N LEU A 109 -6.69 -12.61 2.91
CA LEU A 109 -6.12 -11.78 3.97
C LEU A 109 -6.36 -10.30 3.68
N TYR A 110 -6.74 -9.58 4.72
CA TYR A 110 -6.95 -8.14 4.71
C TYR A 110 -5.96 -7.48 5.66
N ILE A 111 -5.22 -6.51 5.15
CA ILE A 111 -4.26 -5.72 5.93
C ILE A 111 -4.74 -4.28 5.94
N THR A 112 -4.95 -3.74 7.14
CA THR A 112 -5.23 -2.33 7.38
C THR A 112 -4.16 -1.75 8.28
N ALA A 113 -3.78 -0.50 8.05
CA ALA A 113 -2.84 0.20 8.91
C ALA A 113 -3.22 1.66 9.09
N LYS A 114 -2.80 2.23 10.23
CA LYS A 114 -2.87 3.65 10.52
C LYS A 114 -1.47 4.17 10.80
N ILE A 115 -1.12 5.29 10.20
CA ILE A 115 0.15 5.97 10.47
C ILE A 115 0.03 6.71 11.79
N ILE A 116 0.85 6.31 12.78
CA ILE A 116 0.88 6.93 14.10
C ILE A 116 1.99 7.98 14.17
N LYS A 117 3.12 7.72 13.50
CA LYS A 117 4.26 8.62 13.45
C LYS A 117 5.03 8.42 12.15
N SER A 118 5.47 9.50 11.55
CA SER A 118 6.44 9.56 10.46
C SER A 118 7.10 10.93 10.47
N ASN A 119 8.42 10.96 10.76
CA ASN A 119 9.17 12.21 10.86
C ASN A 119 10.63 12.06 10.39
N GLY A 120 10.89 11.14 9.47
CA GLY A 120 12.23 10.87 8.97
C GLY A 120 13.07 9.98 9.93
N GLU A 121 13.09 10.25 11.23
CA GLU A 121 13.79 9.42 12.22
C GLU A 121 12.95 8.26 12.73
N ASP A 122 11.71 8.52 13.10
CA ASP A 122 10.81 7.50 13.64
C ASP A 122 9.63 7.26 12.71
N VAL A 123 9.31 6.00 12.49
CA VAL A 123 8.06 5.57 11.88
C VAL A 123 7.31 4.62 12.81
N ALA A 124 6.00 4.81 12.96
CA ALA A 124 5.14 3.92 13.73
C ALA A 124 3.80 3.72 13.01
N LEU A 125 3.41 2.45 12.88
CA LEU A 125 2.17 2.00 12.23
C LEU A 125 1.37 1.15 13.20
N GLN A 126 0.08 1.44 13.35
CA GLN A 126 -0.87 0.51 13.97
C GLN A 126 -1.41 -0.39 12.87
N VAL A 127 -1.09 -1.67 12.92
CA VAL A 127 -1.43 -2.65 11.86
C VAL A 127 -2.39 -3.68 12.39
N LYS A 128 -3.41 -4.00 11.58
CA LYS A 128 -4.31 -5.13 11.79
C LYS A 128 -4.31 -6.00 10.55
N VAL A 129 -4.13 -7.30 10.75
CA VAL A 129 -4.24 -8.34 9.72
C VAL A 129 -5.32 -9.30 10.13
N SER A 130 -6.29 -9.56 9.26
CA SER A 130 -7.36 -10.53 9.48
C SER A 130 -7.58 -11.38 8.23
N ASP A 131 -8.02 -12.63 8.42
CA ASP A 131 -8.44 -13.46 7.31
C ASP A 131 -9.92 -13.23 6.93
N SER A 132 -10.35 -13.85 5.86
CA SER A 132 -11.73 -13.76 5.35
C SER A 132 -12.77 -14.22 6.37
N THR A 133 -12.43 -15.11 7.31
CA THR A 133 -13.33 -15.52 8.39
C THR A 133 -13.51 -14.45 9.47
N GLY A 134 -12.80 -13.33 9.37
CA GLY A 134 -12.78 -12.26 10.37
C GLY A 134 -11.79 -12.50 11.51
N LYS A 135 -11.07 -13.64 11.52
CA LYS A 135 -10.08 -13.95 12.54
C LYS A 135 -8.89 -13.03 12.41
N THR A 136 -8.57 -12.30 13.46
CA THR A 136 -7.39 -11.44 13.52
C THR A 136 -6.13 -12.29 13.73
N TRP A 137 -5.14 -12.10 12.84
CA TRP A 137 -3.82 -12.74 12.92
C TRP A 137 -2.82 -11.86 13.66
N VAL A 138 -2.86 -10.57 13.36
CA VAL A 138 -1.97 -9.55 13.95
C VAL A 138 -2.81 -8.32 14.26
N SER A 139 -2.62 -7.73 15.45
CA SER A 139 -3.16 -6.42 15.79
C SER A 139 -2.22 -5.77 16.78
N LYS A 140 -1.31 -4.93 16.28
CA LYS A 140 -0.32 -4.25 17.14
C LYS A 140 0.30 -3.04 16.49
N LYS A 141 0.92 -2.21 17.32
CA LYS A 141 1.77 -1.09 16.89
C LYS A 141 3.17 -1.61 16.54
N TYR A 142 3.62 -1.31 15.34
CA TYR A 142 5.00 -1.46 14.91
C TYR A 142 5.69 -0.12 15.00
N SER A 143 6.94 -0.12 15.43
CA SER A 143 7.79 1.07 15.46
C SER A 143 9.18 0.73 14.96
N HIS A 144 9.76 1.68 14.23
CA HIS A 144 11.13 1.60 13.76
C HIS A 144 11.78 2.98 13.88
N ARG A 145 13.00 3.00 14.44
CA ARG A 145 13.86 4.18 14.43
C ARG A 145 14.97 3.97 13.42
N VAL A 146 15.03 4.87 12.45
CA VAL A 146 16.06 4.87 11.42
C VAL A 146 17.42 5.16 12.05
N LYS A 147 18.41 4.40 11.66
CA LYS A 147 19.79 4.61 12.10
C LYS A 147 20.53 5.52 11.12
N PRO A 148 21.50 6.35 11.58
CA PRO A 148 22.28 7.22 10.69
C PRO A 148 22.93 6.49 9.52
N ILE A 149 23.28 5.22 9.69
CA ILE A 149 23.88 4.39 8.63
C ILE A 149 22.96 4.22 7.41
N ALA A 150 21.64 4.36 7.56
CA ALA A 150 20.72 4.28 6.45
C ALA A 150 20.98 5.39 5.41
N PHE A 151 21.36 6.58 5.87
CA PHE A 151 21.65 7.75 5.05
C PHE A 151 23.13 7.89 4.68
N ASN A 152 24.03 7.51 5.60
CA ASN A 152 25.47 7.76 5.47
C ASN A 152 26.25 6.63 4.78
N ASN A 153 25.64 5.46 4.55
CA ASN A 153 26.31 4.35 3.89
C ASN A 153 26.33 4.56 2.35
N PRO A 154 27.52 4.68 1.73
CA PRO A 154 27.62 4.84 0.27
C PRO A 154 26.96 3.70 -0.51
N ARG A 155 26.88 2.50 0.04
CA ARG A 155 26.20 1.35 -0.61
C ARG A 155 24.68 1.55 -0.72
N ASN A 156 24.10 2.40 0.13
CA ASN A 156 22.68 2.74 0.10
C ASN A 156 22.38 3.89 -0.87
N LYS A 157 23.39 4.48 -1.48
CA LYS A 157 23.25 5.58 -2.44
C LYS A 157 23.59 5.10 -3.86
N ASP A 158 22.93 5.70 -4.85
CA ASP A 158 23.26 5.50 -6.26
C ASP A 158 24.43 6.41 -6.70
N SER A 159 24.76 6.37 -7.98
CA SER A 159 25.83 7.24 -8.56
C SER A 159 25.59 8.73 -8.41
N ASN A 160 24.33 9.13 -8.21
CA ASN A 160 23.91 10.51 -8.03
C ASN A 160 23.73 10.89 -6.55
N GLY A 161 24.14 10.01 -5.62
CA GLY A 161 24.00 10.23 -4.18
C GLY A 161 22.58 10.02 -3.63
N LYS A 162 21.60 9.58 -4.45
CA LYS A 162 20.23 9.34 -4.01
C LYS A 162 20.09 7.99 -3.31
N LEU A 163 19.26 7.95 -2.28
CA LEU A 163 18.98 6.70 -1.54
C LEU A 163 18.35 5.64 -2.44
N LYS A 164 18.93 4.45 -2.46
CA LYS A 164 18.38 3.27 -3.15
C LYS A 164 17.25 2.63 -2.36
N ILE A 165 17.41 2.53 -1.05
CA ILE A 165 16.54 1.79 -0.14
C ILE A 165 15.73 2.78 0.69
N ASP A 166 14.43 2.50 0.85
CA ASP A 166 13.59 3.24 1.78
C ASP A 166 14.09 3.03 3.22
N PRO A 167 14.41 4.10 3.97
CA PRO A 167 14.83 4.01 5.36
C PRO A 167 13.81 3.32 6.27
N TYR A 168 12.52 3.33 5.92
CA TYR A 168 11.45 2.67 6.67
C TYR A 168 11.26 1.19 6.33
N LYS A 169 12.01 0.64 5.37
CA LYS A 169 11.86 -0.76 4.90
C LYS A 169 11.78 -1.78 6.03
N ASP A 170 12.53 -1.59 7.11
CA ASP A 170 12.58 -2.53 8.22
C ASP A 170 11.23 -2.72 8.93
N ILE A 171 10.35 -1.70 8.93
CA ILE A 171 9.01 -1.83 9.53
C ILE A 171 8.15 -2.79 8.71
N TYR A 172 8.21 -2.70 7.37
CA TYR A 172 7.46 -3.60 6.47
C TYR A 172 7.98 -5.04 6.57
N LEU A 173 9.30 -5.22 6.72
CA LEU A 173 9.89 -6.54 6.93
C LEU A 173 9.45 -7.17 8.26
N LYS A 174 9.32 -6.38 9.33
CA LYS A 174 8.79 -6.85 10.63
C LYS A 174 7.33 -7.28 10.52
N ILE A 175 6.50 -6.49 9.84
CA ILE A 175 5.10 -6.83 9.57
C ILE A 175 5.00 -8.15 8.80
N SER A 176 5.72 -8.26 7.69
CA SER A 176 5.78 -9.47 6.86
C SER A 176 6.22 -10.70 7.67
N SER A 177 7.27 -10.56 8.49
CA SER A 177 7.78 -11.64 9.34
C SER A 177 6.73 -12.16 10.33
N ASP A 178 5.94 -11.27 10.93
CA ASP A 178 4.93 -11.67 11.90
C ASP A 178 3.73 -12.35 11.23
N ILE A 179 3.31 -11.90 10.05
CA ILE A 179 2.27 -12.57 9.26
C ILE A 179 2.72 -13.99 8.90
N ILE A 180 3.94 -14.14 8.38
CA ILE A 180 4.51 -15.45 8.02
C ILE A 180 4.62 -16.35 9.25
N LYS A 181 5.02 -15.80 10.39
CA LYS A 181 5.10 -16.52 11.66
C LYS A 181 3.74 -17.05 12.12
N TYR A 182 2.70 -16.20 12.03
CA TYR A 182 1.35 -16.60 12.35
C TYR A 182 0.85 -17.70 11.41
N MET A 183 1.02 -17.52 10.12
CA MET A 183 0.62 -18.48 9.08
C MET A 183 1.23 -19.86 9.36
N LYS A 184 2.56 -19.94 9.56
CA LYS A 184 3.27 -21.20 9.83
C LYS A 184 2.81 -21.92 11.10
N ARG A 185 2.39 -21.16 12.13
CA ARG A 185 2.00 -21.74 13.43
C ARG A 185 0.55 -22.13 13.51
N ASN A 186 -0.33 -21.43 12.81
CA ASN A 186 -1.76 -21.47 13.06
C ASN A 186 -2.60 -21.93 11.86
N ILE A 187 -2.01 -21.97 10.66
CA ILE A 187 -2.76 -22.32 9.45
C ILE A 187 -2.35 -23.71 9.00
N LYS A 188 -3.29 -24.63 9.13
CA LYS A 188 -3.23 -25.98 8.59
C LYS A 188 -4.06 -26.03 7.30
N PRO A 189 -3.90 -27.06 6.43
CA PRO A 189 -4.64 -27.17 5.17
C PRO A 189 -6.16 -26.98 5.32
N GLU A 190 -6.79 -27.62 6.29
CA GLU A 190 -8.26 -27.57 6.46
C GLU A 190 -8.74 -26.15 6.82
N LYS A 191 -7.89 -25.41 7.53
CA LYS A 191 -8.18 -24.02 7.87
C LYS A 191 -7.95 -23.09 6.69
N ALA A 192 -6.95 -23.36 5.87
CA ALA A 192 -6.72 -22.66 4.62
C ALA A 192 -7.90 -22.82 3.68
N ASP A 193 -8.36 -24.05 3.47
CA ASP A 193 -9.58 -24.33 2.69
C ASP A 193 -10.79 -23.57 3.19
N THR A 194 -10.97 -23.52 4.53
CA THR A 194 -12.07 -22.76 5.12
C THR A 194 -11.96 -21.27 4.81
N ILE A 195 -10.77 -20.68 4.88
CA ILE A 195 -10.52 -19.28 4.55
C ILE A 195 -10.89 -19.02 3.09
N ASN A 196 -10.40 -19.85 2.15
CA ASN A 196 -10.65 -19.69 0.72
C ASN A 196 -12.14 -19.80 0.39
N ILE A 197 -12.84 -20.79 0.94
CA ILE A 197 -14.29 -20.96 0.74
C ILE A 197 -15.05 -19.75 1.30
N VAL A 198 -14.69 -19.29 2.51
CA VAL A 198 -15.34 -18.11 3.11
C VAL A 198 -15.08 -16.86 2.28
N THR A 199 -13.89 -16.71 1.68
CA THR A 199 -13.60 -15.61 0.76
C THR A 199 -14.58 -15.59 -0.42
N GLU A 200 -14.78 -16.73 -1.05
CA GLU A 200 -15.69 -16.86 -2.19
C GLU A 200 -17.15 -16.59 -1.81
N ILE A 201 -17.62 -17.18 -0.71
CA ILE A 201 -19.03 -17.00 -0.29
C ILE A 201 -19.29 -15.56 0.18
N ARG A 202 -18.37 -14.95 0.90
CA ARG A 202 -18.50 -13.51 1.27
C ARG A 202 -18.60 -12.62 0.04
N TYR A 203 -17.79 -12.91 -0.96
CA TYR A 203 -17.86 -12.17 -2.22
C TYR A 203 -19.22 -12.42 -2.91
N ALA A 204 -19.68 -13.67 -2.95
CA ALA A 204 -20.98 -14.05 -3.49
C ALA A 204 -22.17 -13.37 -2.77
N GLN A 205 -22.08 -13.20 -1.46
CA GLN A 205 -23.11 -12.52 -0.67
C GLN A 205 -23.26 -11.04 -1.03
N ASN A 206 -22.26 -10.39 -1.63
CA ASN A 206 -22.38 -9.01 -2.10
C ASN A 206 -23.37 -8.89 -3.28
N TYR A 207 -23.56 -9.97 -4.05
CA TYR A 207 -24.43 -10.02 -5.24
C TYR A 207 -25.75 -10.74 -4.96
N SER A 208 -25.75 -11.79 -4.19
CA SER A 208 -26.94 -12.57 -3.85
C SER A 208 -26.95 -13.00 -2.39
N PRO A 209 -27.24 -12.07 -1.45
CA PRO A 209 -27.21 -12.38 -0.01
C PRO A 209 -28.10 -13.56 0.36
N ALA A 210 -29.31 -13.63 -0.20
CA ALA A 210 -30.29 -14.66 0.12
C ALA A 210 -29.83 -16.07 -0.31
N ALA A 211 -29.15 -16.20 -1.47
CA ALA A 211 -28.72 -17.50 -1.97
C ALA A 211 -27.65 -18.17 -1.10
N PHE A 212 -26.88 -17.38 -0.33
CA PHE A 212 -25.76 -17.86 0.47
C PHE A 212 -25.97 -17.69 1.99
N SER A 213 -27.18 -17.29 2.42
CA SER A 213 -27.49 -17.05 3.85
C SER A 213 -27.30 -18.28 4.73
N ASP A 214 -27.66 -19.44 4.22
CA ASP A 214 -27.62 -20.71 4.98
C ASP A 214 -26.22 -21.33 5.01
N ILE A 215 -25.39 -20.97 4.02
CA ILE A 215 -24.04 -21.51 3.88
C ILE A 215 -23.05 -20.79 4.78
N LEU A 216 -23.21 -19.47 4.98
CA LEU A 216 -22.32 -18.64 5.77
C LEU A 216 -23.09 -17.77 6.75
N SER A 217 -22.86 -17.95 8.03
CA SER A 217 -23.41 -17.12 9.10
C SER A 217 -22.36 -16.19 9.71
N LYS A 218 -22.79 -15.01 10.17
CA LYS A 218 -21.92 -14.02 10.82
C LYS A 218 -22.35 -13.79 12.27
N ARG A 219 -21.42 -14.00 13.22
CA ARG A 219 -21.61 -13.70 14.63
C ARG A 219 -20.36 -13.02 15.20
N ASN A 220 -20.52 -11.88 15.87
CA ASN A 220 -19.41 -11.13 16.49
C ASN A 220 -18.24 -10.85 15.51
N ASN A 221 -18.57 -10.42 14.28
CA ASN A 221 -17.61 -10.19 13.20
C ASN A 221 -16.81 -11.42 12.72
N LEU A 222 -17.16 -12.62 13.20
CA LEU A 222 -16.59 -13.88 12.71
C LEU A 222 -17.59 -14.55 11.79
N TYR A 223 -17.10 -15.05 10.68
CA TYR A 223 -17.87 -15.85 9.73
C TYR A 223 -17.68 -17.33 10.04
N LYS A 224 -18.78 -18.04 10.08
CA LYS A 224 -18.83 -19.50 10.28
C LYS A 224 -19.42 -20.14 9.04
N LEU A 225 -18.66 -21.05 8.48
CA LEU A 225 -19.11 -21.89 7.37
C LEU A 225 -20.03 -22.99 7.94
N ASN A 226 -21.28 -23.04 7.48
CA ASN A 226 -22.28 -24.04 7.88
C ASN A 226 -22.35 -25.21 6.87
N GLY A 227 -21.89 -24.98 5.63
CA GLY A 227 -21.83 -25.96 4.55
C GLY A 227 -20.90 -25.51 3.43
N LYS A 228 -20.50 -26.40 2.55
CA LYS A 228 -19.74 -26.07 1.35
C LYS A 228 -20.71 -26.01 0.18
N PRO A 229 -20.64 -24.97 -0.68
CA PRO A 229 -21.39 -24.97 -1.94
C PRO A 229 -20.87 -26.08 -2.85
N ASP A 230 -21.75 -26.58 -3.72
CA ASP A 230 -21.33 -27.50 -4.78
C ASP A 230 -20.38 -26.73 -5.75
N LYS A 231 -19.30 -27.41 -6.16
CA LYS A 231 -18.34 -26.82 -7.11
C LYS A 231 -18.96 -26.51 -8.47
N ASP A 232 -20.02 -27.26 -8.82
CA ASP A 232 -20.72 -27.12 -10.08
C ASP A 232 -21.97 -26.24 -10.00
N ASP A 233 -22.24 -25.65 -8.82
CA ASP A 233 -23.36 -24.75 -8.62
C ASP A 233 -23.35 -23.61 -9.65
N PRO A 234 -24.41 -23.42 -10.44
CA PRO A 234 -24.46 -22.38 -11.48
C PRO A 234 -24.30 -20.94 -10.91
N MET A 235 -24.79 -20.70 -9.69
CA MET A 235 -24.67 -19.41 -9.03
C MET A 235 -23.20 -19.13 -8.65
N MET A 236 -22.50 -20.15 -8.15
CA MET A 236 -21.07 -20.03 -7.84
C MET A 236 -20.25 -19.74 -9.10
N LYS A 237 -20.55 -20.40 -10.24
CA LYS A 237 -19.87 -20.13 -11.53
C LYS A 237 -20.08 -18.70 -12.00
N ARG A 238 -21.27 -18.13 -11.84
CA ARG A 238 -21.53 -16.71 -12.15
C ARG A 238 -20.74 -15.79 -11.25
N VAL A 239 -20.77 -16.04 -9.94
CA VAL A 239 -19.99 -15.23 -8.97
C VAL A 239 -18.51 -15.29 -9.29
N GLN A 240 -17.98 -16.44 -9.68
CA GLN A 240 -16.57 -16.57 -10.09
C GLN A 240 -16.26 -15.75 -11.34
N SER A 241 -17.16 -15.71 -12.34
CA SER A 241 -17.01 -14.85 -13.51
C SER A 241 -16.95 -13.35 -13.13
N ILE A 242 -17.84 -12.92 -12.26
CA ILE A 242 -17.85 -11.54 -11.74
C ILE A 242 -16.56 -11.24 -10.94
N LYS A 243 -16.15 -12.17 -10.07
CA LYS A 243 -14.90 -12.06 -9.30
C LYS A 243 -13.68 -11.89 -10.21
N TYR A 244 -13.63 -12.63 -11.30
CA TYR A 244 -12.53 -12.54 -12.26
C TYR A 244 -12.47 -11.14 -12.91
N ARG A 245 -13.61 -10.60 -13.35
CA ARG A 245 -13.69 -9.23 -13.90
C ARG A 245 -13.27 -8.17 -12.89
N ASP A 246 -13.71 -8.32 -11.63
CA ASP A 246 -13.32 -7.44 -10.52
C ASP A 246 -11.82 -7.47 -10.26
N GLN A 247 -11.23 -8.66 -10.23
CA GLN A 247 -9.79 -8.82 -10.05
C GLN A 247 -8.99 -8.19 -11.18
N MET A 248 -9.43 -8.33 -12.43
CA MET A 248 -8.78 -7.65 -13.56
C MET A 248 -8.81 -6.13 -13.42
N PHE A 249 -9.93 -5.56 -12.99
CA PHE A 249 -10.03 -4.12 -12.72
C PHE A 249 -9.07 -3.68 -11.61
N ILE A 250 -9.03 -4.42 -10.50
CA ILE A 250 -8.11 -4.14 -9.39
C ILE A 250 -6.65 -4.26 -9.82
N ASP A 251 -6.31 -5.22 -10.70
CA ASP A 251 -4.96 -5.37 -11.23
C ASP A 251 -4.57 -4.20 -12.13
N ASN A 252 -5.48 -3.68 -12.93
CA ASN A 252 -5.25 -2.46 -13.72
C ASN A 252 -5.00 -1.24 -12.82
N MET A 253 -5.71 -1.15 -11.68
CA MET A 253 -5.49 -0.07 -10.71
C MET A 253 -4.10 -0.12 -10.07
N GLN A 254 -3.44 -1.28 -10.00
CA GLN A 254 -2.08 -1.36 -9.45
C GLN A 254 -1.10 -0.46 -10.22
N THR A 255 -1.31 -0.27 -11.52
CA THR A 255 -0.49 0.64 -12.35
C THR A 255 -0.54 2.08 -11.84
N HIS A 256 -1.69 2.55 -11.36
CA HIS A 256 -1.83 3.88 -10.78
C HIS A 256 -1.08 3.99 -9.44
N TYR A 257 -1.21 2.98 -8.58
CA TYR A 257 -0.47 2.92 -7.31
C TYR A 257 1.04 2.88 -7.53
N ASP A 258 1.50 2.12 -8.53
CA ASP A 258 2.92 2.02 -8.89
C ASP A 258 3.44 3.34 -9.45
N GLY A 259 2.70 3.98 -10.34
CA GLY A 259 3.03 5.30 -10.89
C GLY A 259 3.15 6.35 -9.79
N PHE A 260 2.16 6.42 -8.89
CA PHE A 260 2.20 7.31 -7.75
C PHE A 260 3.42 7.06 -6.86
N SER A 261 3.66 5.82 -6.46
CA SER A 261 4.78 5.44 -5.60
C SER A 261 6.13 5.77 -6.24
N SER A 262 6.26 5.54 -7.55
CA SER A 262 7.46 5.86 -8.32
C SER A 262 7.72 7.36 -8.32
N ASN A 263 6.71 8.18 -8.63
CA ASN A 263 6.80 9.64 -8.68
C ASN A 263 7.17 10.22 -7.31
N MET A 264 6.58 9.68 -6.24
CA MET A 264 6.85 10.13 -4.88
C MET A 264 8.26 9.78 -4.40
N THR A 265 8.80 8.65 -4.82
CA THR A 265 10.01 8.03 -4.22
C THR A 265 11.20 8.98 -4.11
N SER A 266 11.50 9.75 -5.15
CA SER A 266 12.71 10.60 -5.15
C SER A 266 12.59 11.75 -4.15
N SER A 267 11.51 12.51 -4.20
CA SER A 267 11.29 13.67 -3.32
C SER A 267 11.04 13.24 -1.88
N TYR A 268 10.36 12.10 -1.69
CA TYR A 268 10.12 11.53 -0.37
C TYR A 268 11.40 11.10 0.35
N LYS A 269 12.34 10.47 -0.35
CA LYS A 269 13.63 10.08 0.22
C LYS A 269 14.49 11.28 0.63
N VAL A 270 14.45 12.37 -0.15
CA VAL A 270 15.12 13.62 0.23
C VAL A 270 14.47 14.20 1.48
N TRP A 271 13.15 14.25 1.54
CA TRP A 271 12.42 14.67 2.74
C TRP A 271 12.78 13.80 3.95
N GLN A 272 12.82 12.47 3.80
CA GLN A 272 13.20 11.57 4.89
C GLN A 272 14.62 11.87 5.43
N GLU A 273 15.58 12.12 4.53
CA GLU A 273 16.97 12.43 4.92
C GLU A 273 17.08 13.75 5.68
N GLN A 274 16.40 14.80 5.21
CA GLN A 274 16.39 16.11 5.86
C GLN A 274 15.65 16.06 7.19
N SER A 275 14.45 15.50 7.22
CA SER A 275 13.65 15.34 8.43
C SER A 275 14.32 14.45 9.48
N PHE A 276 15.09 13.45 9.04
CA PHE A 276 15.92 12.65 9.94
C PHE A 276 16.96 13.50 10.70
N ALA A 277 17.69 14.34 9.98
CA ALA A 277 18.71 15.19 10.59
C ALA A 277 18.12 16.12 11.66
N GLU A 278 16.99 16.73 11.34
CA GLU A 278 16.28 17.65 12.24
C GLU A 278 15.65 16.93 13.44
N SER A 279 14.92 15.82 13.21
CA SER A 279 14.32 15.01 14.28
C SER A 279 15.39 14.50 15.25
N LYS A 280 16.52 14.07 14.73
CA LYS A 280 17.65 13.61 15.54
C LYS A 280 18.21 14.74 16.36
N ALA A 281 18.46 15.92 15.77
CA ALA A 281 18.99 17.09 16.47
C ALA A 281 18.04 17.54 17.59
N ALA A 282 16.75 17.63 17.32
CA ALA A 282 15.72 18.00 18.30
C ALA A 282 15.68 17.02 19.49
N ARG A 283 15.74 15.72 19.21
CA ARG A 283 15.76 14.67 20.24
C ARG A 283 17.02 14.73 21.08
N GLU A 284 18.19 14.97 20.48
CA GLU A 284 19.47 15.06 21.18
C GLU A 284 19.51 16.31 22.07
N ALA A 285 19.00 17.45 21.59
CA ALA A 285 18.86 18.66 22.38
C ALA A 285 17.92 18.47 23.58
N ALA A 286 16.75 17.84 23.37
CA ALA A 286 15.83 17.53 24.47
C ALA A 286 16.45 16.59 25.51
N SER A 287 17.23 15.59 25.07
CA SER A 287 17.94 14.67 25.95
C SER A 287 19.03 15.39 26.74
N ALA A 288 19.84 16.24 26.13
CA ALA A 288 20.88 17.01 26.79
C ALA A 288 20.32 17.94 27.86
N ALA A 289 19.19 18.63 27.56
CA ALA A 289 18.52 19.48 28.54
C ALA A 289 17.99 18.72 29.76
N PHE A 290 17.46 17.51 29.55
CA PHE A 290 16.99 16.64 30.63
C PHE A 290 18.14 16.25 31.57
N TRP A 291 19.28 15.82 31.04
CA TRP A 291 20.44 15.39 31.83
C TRP A 291 21.18 16.55 32.52
N GLN A 292 21.10 17.76 31.99
CA GLN A 292 21.71 18.95 32.62
C GLN A 292 20.88 19.51 33.76
N GLY A 293 19.77 18.88 34.14
CA GLY A 293 18.91 19.35 35.25
C GLY A 293 18.21 20.67 34.98
N VAL A 294 18.28 21.15 33.76
CA VAL A 294 17.60 22.36 33.31
C VAL A 294 16.19 21.96 32.89
N ALA A 295 15.35 21.67 33.87
CA ALA A 295 13.95 21.40 33.66
C ALA A 295 13.33 22.49 32.79
N GLY A 296 13.04 22.16 31.54
CA GLY A 296 12.11 22.85 30.66
C GLY A 296 12.29 24.36 30.37
N ALA A 297 12.84 25.13 31.33
CA ALA A 297 12.83 26.58 31.27
C ALA A 297 13.86 27.20 30.29
N VAL A 298 14.99 26.58 30.07
CA VAL A 298 16.07 27.19 29.25
C VAL A 298 15.95 26.86 27.79
N ILE A 299 15.39 25.70 27.41
CA ILE A 299 15.15 25.38 26.00
C ILE A 299 14.05 26.30 25.44
N VAL A 300 13.04 26.59 26.26
CA VAL A 300 11.99 27.54 25.89
C VAL A 300 12.55 28.94 25.74
N ALA A 301 13.49 29.36 26.63
CA ALA A 301 14.11 30.68 26.52
C ALA A 301 14.98 30.84 25.27
N ALA A 302 15.69 29.80 24.84
CA ALA A 302 16.52 29.88 23.62
C ALA A 302 15.67 29.86 22.33
N THR A 303 14.55 29.13 22.34
CA THR A 303 13.65 29.06 21.18
C THR A 303 12.70 30.26 21.10
N VAL A 304 12.28 30.82 22.26
CA VAL A 304 11.45 32.04 22.35
C VAL A 304 12.27 33.30 22.07
N ALA A 305 13.56 33.31 22.39
CA ALA A 305 14.44 34.42 21.98
C ALA A 305 14.62 34.51 20.45
N ALA A 306 14.45 33.40 19.74
CA ALA A 306 14.38 33.41 18.27
C ALA A 306 13.00 33.78 17.70
N ALA A 307 11.93 33.75 18.54
CA ALA A 307 10.54 33.97 18.12
C ALA A 307 9.93 35.29 18.63
N GLY A 308 10.69 36.21 19.22
CA GLY A 308 10.27 37.55 19.65
C GLY A 308 8.98 37.60 20.50
N ASP A 309 9.13 38.11 21.73
CA ASP A 309 8.09 38.52 22.67
C ASP A 309 7.17 37.46 23.28
N CYS A 310 7.65 36.86 24.36
CA CYS A 310 6.79 36.24 25.37
C CYS A 310 6.96 36.91 26.74
N ASP A 311 6.04 37.83 27.05
CA ASP A 311 6.09 38.64 28.28
C ASP A 311 5.23 38.08 29.45
N SER A 312 4.90 36.78 29.48
CA SER A 312 4.07 36.27 30.59
C SER A 312 4.52 34.87 31.13
N ALA A 313 4.48 34.77 32.47
CA ALA A 313 4.66 33.54 33.21
C ALA A 313 3.64 32.41 32.90
N ALA A 314 2.61 32.67 32.12
CA ALA A 314 1.66 31.69 31.63
C ALA A 314 2.23 30.90 30.45
N CYS A 315 3.11 31.47 29.65
CA CYS A 315 3.84 30.80 28.58
C CYS A 315 4.77 29.72 29.16
N ALA A 316 5.38 29.93 30.32
CA ALA A 316 6.30 28.99 30.94
C ALA A 316 5.62 27.77 31.58
N ARG A 317 4.33 27.82 31.93
CA ARG A 317 3.61 26.71 32.58
C ARG A 317 3.01 25.68 31.64
N ASN A 318 2.77 26.05 30.36
CA ASN A 318 2.26 25.14 29.33
C ASN A 318 3.36 24.30 28.65
N THR A 319 4.63 24.52 28.99
CA THR A 319 5.79 23.97 28.28
C THR A 319 6.14 22.52 28.66
N GLY A 320 5.49 21.93 29.65
CA GLY A 320 5.64 20.49 29.96
C GLY A 320 5.06 19.57 28.87
N ALA A 321 4.10 20.06 28.07
CA ALA A 321 3.54 19.36 26.93
C ALA A 321 4.25 19.68 25.59
N VAL A 322 5.17 20.64 25.59
CA VAL A 322 5.70 21.33 24.40
C VAL A 322 6.90 20.61 23.75
N GLY A 323 7.49 19.61 24.39
CA GLY A 323 8.61 18.87 23.80
C GLY A 323 8.31 18.19 22.45
N GLY A 324 7.05 17.87 22.19
CA GLY A 324 6.58 17.31 20.90
C GLY A 324 6.22 18.40 19.88
N ALA A 325 5.56 19.46 20.31
CA ALA A 325 5.08 20.52 19.42
C ALA A 325 6.20 21.44 18.92
N VAL A 326 7.21 21.70 19.76
CA VAL A 326 8.38 22.52 19.36
C VAL A 326 9.23 21.81 18.30
N ALA A 327 9.42 20.49 18.43
CA ALA A 327 10.10 19.72 17.39
C ALA A 327 9.37 19.82 16.05
N GLY A 328 8.05 19.76 16.04
CA GLY A 328 7.25 19.88 14.83
C GLY A 328 7.33 21.24 14.14
N ALA A 329 7.35 22.33 14.92
CA ALA A 329 7.47 23.68 14.38
C ALA A 329 8.83 23.93 13.72
N PHE A 330 9.93 23.44 14.31
CA PHE A 330 11.27 23.56 13.73
C PHE A 330 11.41 22.77 12.43
N PHE A 331 10.78 21.59 12.33
CA PHE A 331 10.76 20.80 11.11
C PHE A 331 10.18 21.55 9.92
N ASN A 332 9.10 22.26 10.18
CA ASN A 332 8.39 22.98 9.13
C ASN A 332 9.20 24.19 8.63
N GLU A 333 9.88 24.88 9.54
CA GLU A 333 10.57 26.12 9.23
C GLU A 333 11.89 25.91 8.47
N SER A 334 12.68 24.91 8.86
CA SER A 334 13.96 24.58 8.21
C SER A 334 13.75 24.00 6.80
N PHE A 335 12.76 23.10 6.64
CA PHE A 335 12.37 22.55 5.34
C PHE A 335 11.72 23.60 4.44
N GLN A 336 11.09 24.65 5.01
CA GLN A 336 10.52 25.76 4.25
C GLN A 336 11.56 26.75 3.74
N ASN A 337 12.67 26.95 4.46
CA ASN A 337 13.62 28.05 4.19
C ASN A 337 14.75 27.67 3.22
N SER A 338 15.02 26.39 2.97
CA SER A 338 16.02 25.95 1.99
C SER A 338 15.44 25.97 0.57
N LYS A 339 16.17 26.58 -0.40
CA LYS A 339 15.75 26.58 -1.81
C LYS A 339 15.61 25.18 -2.39
N GLU A 340 16.49 24.26 -2.02
CA GLU A 340 16.47 22.87 -2.48
C GLU A 340 15.31 22.10 -1.84
N ALA A 341 15.07 22.29 -0.54
CA ALA A 341 13.93 21.72 0.16
C ALA A 341 12.59 22.22 -0.40
N LYS A 342 12.52 23.47 -0.84
CA LYS A 342 11.33 24.03 -1.47
C LYS A 342 10.91 23.26 -2.72
N VAL A 343 11.86 22.93 -3.61
CA VAL A 343 11.57 22.16 -4.83
C VAL A 343 10.97 20.80 -4.50
N HIS A 344 11.53 20.09 -3.51
CA HIS A 344 11.02 18.78 -3.11
C HIS A 344 9.69 18.86 -2.37
N ARG A 345 9.47 19.92 -1.60
CA ARG A 345 8.18 20.18 -0.95
C ARG A 345 7.10 20.46 -1.97
N ASP A 346 7.38 21.35 -2.93
CA ASP A 346 6.41 21.69 -3.97
C ASP A 346 6.07 20.45 -4.82
N ALA A 347 7.07 19.61 -5.14
CA ALA A 347 6.85 18.32 -5.79
C ALA A 347 5.99 17.36 -4.95
N LEU A 348 6.22 17.28 -3.63
CA LEU A 348 5.40 16.43 -2.75
C LEU A 348 3.97 16.97 -2.60
N ASN A 349 3.78 18.30 -2.58
CA ASN A 349 2.45 18.91 -2.58
C ASN A 349 1.71 18.65 -3.90
N GLU A 350 2.40 18.75 -5.05
CA GLU A 350 1.83 18.44 -6.36
C GLU A 350 1.41 16.97 -6.43
N ILE A 351 2.25 16.06 -5.96
CA ILE A 351 1.94 14.62 -5.88
C ILE A 351 0.76 14.38 -4.94
N ALA A 352 0.70 15.06 -3.79
CA ALA A 352 -0.41 14.94 -2.85
C ALA A 352 -1.72 15.44 -3.45
N SER A 353 -1.69 16.57 -4.17
CA SER A 353 -2.87 17.08 -4.88
C SER A 353 -3.37 16.11 -5.95
N SER A 354 -2.47 15.32 -6.54
CA SER A 354 -2.84 14.30 -7.53
C SER A 354 -3.63 13.13 -6.94
N LEU A 355 -3.59 12.92 -5.62
CA LEU A 355 -4.41 11.90 -4.94
C LEU A 355 -5.91 12.20 -4.99
N ASP A 356 -6.24 13.48 -4.86
CA ASP A 356 -7.62 13.98 -4.91
C ASP A 356 -8.02 14.36 -6.34
N SER A 357 -7.07 14.30 -7.29
CA SER A 357 -7.37 14.62 -8.68
C SER A 357 -8.11 13.47 -9.35
N THR A 358 -8.95 13.85 -10.28
CA THR A 358 -9.64 12.89 -11.16
C THR A 358 -8.58 12.11 -11.95
N LEU A 359 -8.56 10.81 -11.80
CA LEU A 359 -7.74 9.93 -12.64
C LEU A 359 -8.18 10.02 -14.10
N SER A 360 -7.30 9.65 -15.01
CA SER A 360 -7.73 9.38 -16.38
C SER A 360 -8.89 8.41 -16.37
N PRO A 361 -9.95 8.66 -17.15
CA PRO A 361 -11.08 7.77 -17.21
C PRO A 361 -10.65 6.35 -17.56
N SER A 362 -11.09 5.38 -16.78
CA SER A 362 -10.89 3.97 -17.10
C SER A 362 -11.97 3.52 -18.07
N VAL A 363 -11.58 3.17 -19.29
CA VAL A 363 -12.49 2.64 -20.31
C VAL A 363 -12.41 1.12 -20.27
N ILE A 364 -13.53 0.48 -20.00
CA ILE A 364 -13.64 -0.97 -19.91
C ILE A 364 -14.58 -1.42 -21.05
N GLU A 365 -14.01 -2.14 -22.00
CA GLU A 365 -14.75 -2.76 -23.09
C GLU A 365 -15.33 -4.10 -22.61
N MET A 366 -16.62 -4.28 -22.78
CA MET A 366 -17.33 -5.53 -22.54
C MET A 366 -17.97 -6.00 -23.86
N GLU A 367 -18.41 -7.24 -23.91
CA GLU A 367 -18.98 -7.83 -25.13
C GLU A 367 -20.18 -7.04 -25.68
N ASP A 368 -20.97 -6.43 -24.80
CA ASP A 368 -22.24 -5.75 -25.14
C ASP A 368 -22.15 -4.22 -25.02
N ARG A 369 -21.18 -3.68 -24.29
CA ARG A 369 -21.06 -2.23 -24.04
C ARG A 369 -19.68 -1.80 -23.60
N THR A 370 -19.40 -0.51 -23.74
CA THR A 370 -18.21 0.15 -23.17
C THR A 370 -18.62 0.95 -21.94
N VAL A 371 -17.92 0.77 -20.84
CA VAL A 371 -18.12 1.52 -19.59
C VAL A 371 -16.95 2.46 -19.37
N THR A 372 -17.24 3.72 -19.13
CA THR A 372 -16.22 4.73 -18.77
C THR A 372 -16.38 5.08 -17.29
N LEU A 373 -15.36 4.78 -16.50
CA LEU A 373 -15.29 5.13 -15.08
C LEU A 373 -14.49 6.41 -14.91
N THR A 374 -15.00 7.33 -14.10
CA THR A 374 -14.42 8.67 -13.93
C THR A 374 -14.27 9.01 -12.45
N GLY A 375 -13.44 10.00 -12.14
CA GLY A 375 -13.22 10.45 -10.79
C GLY A 375 -11.98 9.87 -10.13
N THR A 376 -11.94 9.92 -8.82
CA THR A 376 -10.86 9.34 -8.00
C THR A 376 -10.84 7.82 -8.05
N ILE A 377 -9.76 7.19 -7.57
CA ILE A 377 -9.64 5.73 -7.44
C ILE A 377 -10.86 5.13 -6.72
N THR A 378 -11.28 5.75 -5.63
CA THR A 378 -12.42 5.27 -4.84
C THR A 378 -13.74 5.40 -5.60
N GLU A 379 -13.94 6.50 -6.32
CA GLU A 379 -15.13 6.72 -7.13
C GLU A 379 -15.21 5.74 -8.30
N GLN A 380 -14.12 5.54 -9.03
CA GLN A 380 -14.06 4.55 -10.11
C GLN A 380 -14.32 3.13 -9.59
N SER A 381 -13.76 2.78 -8.42
CA SER A 381 -14.00 1.48 -7.78
C SER A 381 -15.48 1.30 -7.40
N ASN A 382 -16.14 2.33 -6.89
CA ASN A 382 -17.56 2.27 -6.55
C ASN A 382 -18.45 2.15 -7.81
N GLN A 383 -18.14 2.91 -8.87
CA GLN A 383 -18.83 2.81 -10.16
C GLN A 383 -18.66 1.40 -10.75
N TRP A 384 -17.45 0.85 -10.68
CA TRP A 384 -17.20 -0.51 -11.17
C TRP A 384 -18.03 -1.56 -10.42
N ARG A 385 -18.15 -1.48 -9.10
CA ARG A 385 -19.00 -2.38 -8.31
C ARG A 385 -20.45 -2.31 -8.72
N ALA A 386 -20.98 -1.11 -9.02
CA ALA A 386 -22.33 -0.96 -9.53
C ALA A 386 -22.50 -1.66 -10.87
N VAL A 387 -21.54 -1.51 -11.78
CA VAL A 387 -21.54 -2.20 -13.08
C VAL A 387 -21.50 -3.72 -12.91
N LEU A 388 -20.66 -4.25 -12.02
CA LEU A 388 -20.61 -5.69 -11.74
C LEU A 388 -21.94 -6.22 -11.19
N LEU A 389 -22.62 -5.44 -10.34
CA LEU A 389 -23.95 -5.81 -9.84
C LEU A 389 -24.98 -5.87 -10.96
N GLU A 390 -24.99 -4.89 -11.87
CA GLU A 390 -25.86 -4.90 -13.05
C GLU A 390 -25.62 -6.12 -13.93
N ILE A 391 -24.36 -6.45 -14.21
CA ILE A 391 -23.98 -7.65 -14.98
C ILE A 391 -24.52 -8.91 -14.32
N PHE A 392 -24.29 -9.05 -13.00
CA PHE A 392 -24.78 -10.20 -12.24
C PHE A 392 -26.30 -10.34 -12.31
N GLN A 393 -27.03 -9.23 -12.18
CA GLN A 393 -28.49 -9.21 -12.26
C GLN A 393 -28.99 -9.59 -13.66
N ALA A 394 -28.37 -9.06 -14.70
CA ALA A 394 -28.71 -9.40 -16.09
C ALA A 394 -28.49 -10.90 -16.39
N GLU A 395 -27.33 -11.44 -16.00
CA GLU A 395 -27.04 -12.88 -16.16
C GLU A 395 -27.98 -13.78 -15.35
N THR A 396 -28.55 -13.28 -14.24
CA THR A 396 -29.49 -14.02 -13.42
C THR A 396 -30.90 -14.02 -13.98
N GLN A 397 -31.32 -12.92 -14.64
CA GLN A 397 -32.66 -12.82 -15.23
C GLN A 397 -32.83 -13.67 -16.49
N VAL A 398 -31.77 -13.79 -17.32
CA VAL A 398 -31.80 -14.60 -18.57
C VAL A 398 -32.04 -16.10 -18.29
N THR A 399 -31.80 -16.58 -17.10
CA THR A 399 -31.98 -17.99 -16.72
C THR A 399 -33.33 -18.32 -16.09
N LYS A 400 -34.25 -17.34 -16.01
CA LYS A 400 -35.65 -17.69 -15.67
C LYS A 400 -36.30 -18.30 -16.93
N PRO A 401 -36.65 -19.61 -16.90
CA PRO A 401 -37.40 -20.17 -18.02
C PRO A 401 -38.71 -19.42 -18.17
N LEU A 402 -39.04 -19.02 -19.36
CA LEU A 402 -40.40 -18.61 -19.73
C LEU A 402 -41.31 -19.84 -19.51
N LEU A 403 -41.98 -19.86 -18.35
CA LEU A 403 -43.06 -20.81 -18.05
C LEU A 403 -44.32 -20.35 -18.77
#